data_2e8f0f09679deea15847e4d8cf2d9358
#
_entry.id   2e8f0f09679deea15847e4d8cf2d9358
#
_cell.length_a   1.000
_cell.length_b   1.000
_cell.length_c   1.000
_cell.angle_alpha   90.00
_cell.angle_beta   90.00
_cell.angle_gamma   90.00
#
_symmetry.space_group_name_H-M   'P 1'
#
loop_
_entity.id
_entity.type
_entity.pdbx_description
1 polymer ?
#
loop_
_entity_poly.entity_id
_entity_poly.type
_entity_poly.pdbx_seq_one_letter_code
_entity_poly.pdbx_strand_id
1 'polypeptide(L)'
;MAGLLNDEEVESRLRRLPWEREGDEIVREWRFEDFTEAVGFVNRVAEVAEDANHHPDILLHGWNKVKLSLTNHAAGGLTEVDFTMAERFDSLDG
;
A
#
# COMPACT_ATOMS: atom_id res chain seq x y z
N MET A 1 1.73 -7.34 -19.18
CA MET A 1 0.42 -7.36 -18.52
C MET A 1 0.56 -7.97 -17.12
N ALA A 2 0.07 -7.26 -16.12
CA ALA A 2 0.14 -7.76 -14.76
C ALA A 2 -0.90 -8.86 -14.56
N GLY A 3 -0.44 -10.06 -14.25
CA GLY A 3 -1.32 -11.18 -13.98
C GLY A 3 -1.65 -11.30 -12.51
N LEU A 4 -2.79 -11.89 -12.21
CA LEU A 4 -3.16 -12.18 -10.83
C LEU A 4 -2.18 -13.15 -10.22
N LEU A 5 -1.79 -12.87 -8.98
CA LEU A 5 -1.01 -13.79 -8.19
C LEU A 5 -1.95 -14.78 -7.51
N ASN A 6 -1.51 -16.03 -7.38
CA ASN A 6 -2.29 -16.99 -6.62
C ASN A 6 -2.02 -16.81 -5.12
N ASP A 7 -2.79 -17.51 -4.27
CA ASP A 7 -2.69 -17.35 -2.82
C ASP A 7 -1.29 -17.67 -2.29
N GLU A 8 -0.65 -18.69 -2.84
CA GLU A 8 0.68 -19.09 -2.42
C GLU A 8 1.71 -18.01 -2.73
N GLU A 9 1.61 -17.40 -3.92
CA GLU A 9 2.49 -16.30 -4.30
C GLU A 9 2.28 -15.07 -3.43
N VAL A 10 1.03 -14.75 -3.12
CA VAL A 10 0.70 -13.64 -2.23
C VAL A 10 1.33 -13.86 -0.85
N GLU A 11 1.11 -15.04 -0.28
CA GLU A 11 1.65 -15.35 1.04
C GLU A 11 3.17 -15.29 1.07
N SER A 12 3.81 -15.77 0.01
CA SER A 12 5.27 -15.75 -0.08
C SER A 12 5.81 -14.32 -0.04
N ARG A 13 5.17 -13.41 -0.75
CA ARG A 13 5.60 -12.01 -0.78
C ARG A 13 5.32 -11.30 0.54
N LEU A 14 4.19 -11.60 1.17
CA LEU A 14 3.83 -10.98 2.44
C LEU A 14 4.77 -11.32 3.58
N ARG A 15 5.45 -12.47 3.53
CA ARG A 15 6.41 -12.85 4.57
C ARG A 15 7.55 -11.85 4.72
N ARG A 16 7.82 -11.06 3.70
CA ARG A 16 8.94 -10.12 3.68
C ARG A 16 8.50 -8.68 3.92
N LEU A 17 7.20 -8.44 4.05
CA LEU A 17 6.65 -7.09 4.14
C LEU A 17 5.79 -6.95 5.38
N PRO A 18 5.78 -5.75 6.00
CA PRO A 18 4.92 -5.48 7.16
C PRO A 18 3.50 -5.14 6.71
N TRP A 19 2.94 -5.92 5.80
CA TRP A 19 1.59 -5.75 5.28
C TRP A 19 0.78 -6.99 5.58
N GLU A 20 -0.54 -6.81 5.67
CA GLU A 20 -1.48 -7.90 5.89
C GLU A 20 -2.43 -8.01 4.73
N ARG A 21 -2.95 -9.21 4.51
CA ARG A 21 -3.93 -9.44 3.46
C ARG A 21 -5.33 -9.26 4.02
N GLU A 22 -6.17 -8.51 3.29
CA GLU A 22 -7.61 -8.41 3.57
C GLU A 22 -8.35 -8.69 2.27
N GLY A 23 -8.81 -9.94 2.09
CA GLY A 23 -9.47 -10.33 0.85
C GLY A 23 -8.54 -10.22 -0.35
N ASP A 24 -8.90 -9.36 -1.30
CA ASP A 24 -8.13 -9.14 -2.52
C ASP A 24 -7.22 -7.92 -2.42
N GLU A 25 -6.93 -7.48 -1.21
CA GLU A 25 -6.09 -6.30 -0.96
C GLU A 25 -4.99 -6.64 0.02
N ILE A 26 -3.93 -5.85 -0.01
CA ILE A 26 -2.95 -5.83 1.08
C ILE A 26 -3.01 -4.48 1.73
N VAL A 27 -2.86 -4.45 3.06
CA VAL A 27 -3.05 -3.23 3.85
C VAL A 27 -1.91 -3.06 4.84
N ARG A 28 -1.60 -1.81 5.12
CA ARG A 28 -0.68 -1.45 6.20
C ARG A 28 -1.12 -0.13 6.80
N GLU A 29 -0.99 -0.01 8.13
CA GLU A 29 -1.28 1.23 8.83
C GLU A 29 -0.01 1.77 9.47
N TRP A 30 0.20 3.08 9.32
CA TRP A 30 1.29 3.82 9.96
C TRP A 30 0.72 4.75 11.02
N ARG A 31 1.52 5.00 12.05
CA ARG A 31 1.17 5.95 13.09
C ARG A 31 2.24 7.01 13.18
N PHE A 32 1.83 8.26 13.22
CA PHE A 32 2.74 9.41 13.22
C PHE A 32 2.62 10.19 14.53
N GLU A 33 3.53 11.11 14.74
CA GLU A 33 3.56 11.91 15.96
C GLU A 33 2.43 12.92 16.01
N ASP A 34 2.07 13.47 14.84
CA ASP A 34 1.02 14.47 14.77
C ASP A 34 0.31 14.43 13.41
N PHE A 35 -0.71 15.27 13.29
CA PHE A 35 -1.53 15.32 12.08
C PHE A 35 -0.75 15.82 10.87
N THR A 36 0.12 16.82 11.10
CA THR A 36 0.95 17.38 10.01
C THR A 36 1.85 16.32 9.39
N GLU A 37 2.47 15.49 10.23
CA GLU A 37 3.31 14.40 9.73
C GLU A 37 2.49 13.38 8.95
N ALA A 38 1.29 13.05 9.44
CA ALA A 38 0.42 12.12 8.75
C ALA A 38 0.03 12.65 7.36
N VAL A 39 -0.34 13.92 7.27
CA VAL A 39 -0.65 14.56 5.99
C VAL A 39 0.57 14.59 5.07
N GLY A 40 1.74 14.87 5.62
CA GLY A 40 2.99 14.86 4.86
C GLY A 40 3.26 13.50 4.24
N PHE A 41 3.02 12.44 4.99
CA PHE A 41 3.16 11.08 4.47
C PHE A 41 2.18 10.83 3.31
N VAL A 42 0.91 11.23 3.49
CA VAL A 42 -0.10 11.10 2.42
C VAL A 42 0.36 11.81 1.16
N ASN A 43 0.93 13.00 1.28
CA ASN A 43 1.43 13.73 0.12
C ASN A 43 2.57 12.97 -0.59
N ARG A 44 3.46 12.36 0.15
CA ARG A 44 4.55 11.56 -0.45
C ARG A 44 4.00 10.31 -1.13
N VAL A 45 3.01 9.66 -0.51
CA VAL A 45 2.33 8.52 -1.12
C VAL A 45 1.69 8.93 -2.45
N ALA A 46 1.03 10.09 -2.46
CA ALA A 46 0.37 10.57 -3.67
C ALA A 46 1.35 10.77 -4.82
N GLU A 47 2.54 11.33 -4.54
CA GLU A 47 3.56 11.52 -5.57
C GLU A 47 4.03 10.21 -6.16
N VAL A 48 4.28 9.20 -5.32
CA VAL A 48 4.72 7.88 -5.78
C VAL A 48 3.62 7.20 -6.59
N ALA A 49 2.38 7.28 -6.11
CA ALA A 49 1.24 6.66 -6.78
C ALA A 49 1.00 7.26 -8.16
N GLU A 50 1.10 8.60 -8.27
CA GLU A 50 0.93 9.27 -9.57
C GLU A 50 2.05 8.92 -10.53
N ASP A 51 3.28 8.86 -10.03
CA ASP A 51 4.43 8.49 -10.86
C ASP A 51 4.28 7.09 -11.44
N ALA A 52 3.78 6.15 -10.65
CA ALA A 52 3.61 4.77 -11.08
C ALA A 52 2.26 4.51 -11.76
N ASN A 53 1.37 5.47 -11.72
CA ASN A 53 -0.01 5.32 -12.20
C ASN A 53 -0.70 4.11 -11.57
N HIS A 54 -0.48 3.92 -10.27
CA HIS A 54 -1.07 2.84 -9.51
C HIS A 54 -1.40 3.36 -8.11
N HIS A 55 -2.68 3.55 -7.83
CA HIS A 55 -3.15 4.32 -6.69
C HIS A 55 -3.66 3.43 -5.56
N PRO A 56 -3.19 3.62 -4.32
CA PRO A 56 -3.76 2.94 -3.17
C PRO A 56 -5.02 3.65 -2.72
N ASP A 57 -5.83 2.97 -1.92
CA ASP A 57 -6.82 3.66 -1.12
C ASP A 57 -6.09 4.21 0.10
N ILE A 58 -6.41 5.44 0.47
CA ILE A 58 -5.75 6.13 1.58
C ILE A 58 -6.79 6.52 2.61
N LEU A 59 -6.61 6.08 3.85
CA LEU A 59 -7.46 6.47 4.95
C LEU A 59 -6.61 7.14 6.03
N LEU A 60 -6.79 8.45 6.20
CA LEU A 60 -6.20 9.17 7.32
C LEU A 60 -7.25 9.26 8.40
N HIS A 61 -6.97 8.70 9.57
CA HIS A 61 -7.96 8.64 10.64
C HIS A 61 -7.29 8.77 12.01
N GLY A 62 -8.11 9.05 13.01
CA GLY A 62 -7.57 9.20 14.36
C GLY A 62 -6.48 10.25 14.43
N TRP A 63 -6.53 11.27 13.59
CA TRP A 63 -5.61 12.40 13.44
C TRP A 63 -4.16 12.04 13.09
N ASN A 64 -3.66 10.89 13.49
CA ASN A 64 -2.24 10.55 13.28
C ASN A 64 -2.01 9.19 12.63
N LYS A 65 -3.04 8.55 12.09
CA LYS A 65 -2.90 7.22 11.49
C LYS A 65 -3.23 7.28 10.01
N VAL A 66 -2.43 6.57 9.22
CA VAL A 66 -2.69 6.45 7.78
C VAL A 66 -2.69 4.98 7.42
N LYS A 67 -3.81 4.52 6.85
CA LYS A 67 -3.92 3.16 6.35
C LYS A 67 -3.91 3.19 4.84
N LEU A 68 -3.04 2.40 4.23
CA LEU A 68 -3.02 2.22 2.78
C LEU A 68 -3.53 0.83 2.45
N SER A 69 -4.30 0.76 1.37
CA SER A 69 -4.80 -0.51 0.83
C SER A 69 -4.44 -0.57 -0.64
N LEU A 70 -3.88 -1.69 -1.06
CA LEU A 70 -3.46 -1.89 -2.44
C LEU A 70 -4.14 -3.10 -3.05
N THR A 71 -4.64 -2.92 -4.26
CA THR A 71 -5.14 -3.99 -5.11
C THR A 71 -5.10 -3.50 -6.55
N ASN A 72 -5.27 -4.42 -7.50
CA ASN A 72 -5.36 -4.04 -8.91
C ASN A 72 -6.79 -4.29 -9.37
N HIS A 73 -7.60 -3.22 -9.43
CA HIS A 73 -9.01 -3.33 -9.80
C HIS A 73 -9.19 -3.87 -11.22
N ALA A 74 -8.32 -3.47 -12.14
CA ALA A 74 -8.41 -3.94 -13.52
C ALA A 74 -8.14 -5.44 -13.66
N ALA A 75 -7.25 -5.97 -12.82
CA ALA A 75 -6.93 -7.40 -12.83
C ALA A 75 -7.89 -8.21 -11.93
N GLY A 76 -8.60 -7.54 -11.03
CA GLY A 76 -9.53 -8.20 -10.12
C GLY A 76 -8.88 -8.78 -8.87
N GLY A 77 -7.73 -8.29 -8.47
CA GLY A 77 -7.05 -8.75 -7.26
C GLY A 77 -5.59 -8.35 -7.23
N LEU A 78 -4.79 -9.09 -6.48
CA LEU A 78 -3.39 -8.74 -6.25
C LEU A 78 -2.49 -9.16 -7.40
N THR A 79 -1.55 -8.26 -7.74
CA THR A 79 -0.57 -8.47 -8.79
C THR A 79 0.81 -8.10 -8.26
N GLU A 80 1.86 -8.37 -9.05
CA GLU A 80 3.23 -8.01 -8.70
C GLU A 80 3.38 -6.50 -8.45
N VAL A 81 2.63 -5.68 -9.18
CA VAL A 81 2.70 -4.23 -9.05
C VAL A 81 2.30 -3.79 -7.63
N ASP A 82 1.31 -4.44 -7.03
CA ASP A 82 0.89 -4.09 -5.68
C ASP A 82 2.01 -4.27 -4.67
N PHE A 83 2.79 -5.33 -4.82
CA PHE A 83 3.91 -5.60 -3.91
C PHE A 83 5.09 -4.67 -4.17
N THR A 84 5.34 -4.33 -5.42
CA THR A 84 6.36 -3.34 -5.77
C THR A 84 5.99 -1.98 -5.14
N MET A 85 4.72 -1.59 -5.25
CA MET A 85 4.26 -0.34 -4.66
C MET A 85 4.33 -0.38 -3.13
N ALA A 86 4.00 -1.51 -2.52
CA ALA A 86 4.10 -1.65 -1.07
C ALA A 86 5.52 -1.38 -0.59
N GLU A 87 6.52 -1.91 -1.28
CA GLU A 87 7.91 -1.67 -0.95
C GLU A 87 8.29 -0.20 -1.11
N ARG A 88 7.80 0.46 -2.15
CA ARG A 88 8.06 1.89 -2.36
C ARG A 88 7.45 2.72 -1.24
N PHE A 89 6.23 2.40 -0.83
CA PHE A 89 5.57 3.12 0.27
C PHE A 89 6.28 2.89 1.59
N ASP A 90 6.78 1.67 1.82
CA ASP A 90 7.50 1.34 3.05
C ASP A 90 8.75 2.20 3.22
N SER A 91 9.36 2.64 2.15
CA SER A 91 10.57 3.45 2.21
C SER A 91 10.30 4.93 2.46
N LEU A 92 9.04 5.35 2.48
CA LEU A 92 8.69 6.78 2.58
C LEU A 92 8.64 7.31 4.00
N ASP A 93 8.48 6.46 4.99
CA ASP A 93 8.33 6.91 6.36
C ASP A 93 9.66 6.91 7.13
N GLY A 94 10.70 6.53 6.45
CA GLY A 94 12.05 6.48 7.03
C GLY A 94 12.71 7.84 7.20
#